data_898d3db857087af77d817aa28b6cf061
#
_entry.id   898d3db857087af77d817aa28b6cf061
#
_cell.length_a   1.000
_cell.length_b   1.000
_cell.length_c   1.000
_cell.angle_alpha   90.00
_cell.angle_beta   90.00
_cell.angle_gamma   90.00
#
_symmetry.space_group_name_H-M   'P 1'
#
loop_
_entity.id
_entity.type
_entity.pdbx_description
1 polymer ?
#
loop_
_entity_poly.entity_id
_entity_poly.type
_entity_poly.pdbx_seq_one_letter_code
_entity_poly.pdbx_strand_id
1 'polypeptide(L)'
;RSVFKSKGMSGKHLTGTVIYGYLWDEKREQLLTLANDAELRELPVGDSILAAWVRSICQTSRGYGIEPEPLLERAGLDRSLLGVPGARYPATQVRRLWEQLLCETDDPLVGMRCGQEMQVATLHSLGLAVVTSRSLSQVLDLVARYAKIISSTMDMSLSHNHEGTTLRLRTLKGTEPGASASLAMLAFILRQANSLSHHKVTPTAVGVCLPHLPETDRKRLDRHFGVAVDTSAECAHITFAYPDTIEPYASANAILREVTEE
;
A
#
# COMPACT_ATOMS: atom_id res chain seq x y z
N ARG A 1 -21.59 -11.10 -36.64
CA ARG A 1 -20.61 -11.80 -37.50
C ARG A 1 -19.35 -10.95 -37.51
N SER A 2 -18.39 -11.25 -36.70
CA SER A 2 -17.03 -10.72 -36.76
C SER A 2 -16.05 -11.88 -36.58
N VAL A 3 -15.17 -11.97 -37.52
CA VAL A 3 -14.26 -13.05 -37.81
C VAL A 3 -13.04 -12.93 -36.91
N PHE A 4 -12.86 -13.83 -35.95
CA PHE A 4 -11.58 -14.04 -35.28
C PHE A 4 -10.70 -14.91 -36.15
N LYS A 5 -9.67 -14.34 -36.76
CA LYS A 5 -8.59 -15.07 -37.38
C LYS A 5 -7.65 -15.60 -36.31
N SER A 6 -7.73 -16.91 -36.03
CA SER A 6 -6.77 -17.64 -35.25
C SER A 6 -5.45 -17.73 -36.00
N LYS A 7 -4.40 -17.10 -35.52
CA LYS A 7 -3.01 -17.43 -35.87
C LYS A 7 -2.56 -18.62 -35.03
N GLY A 8 -2.11 -19.66 -35.72
CA GLY A 8 -1.77 -20.96 -35.19
C GLY A 8 -0.80 -20.94 -34.01
N MET A 9 -1.22 -21.55 -32.93
CA MET A 9 -0.36 -22.10 -31.91
C MET A 9 -0.46 -23.61 -31.97
N SER A 10 0.68 -24.24 -32.29
CA SER A 10 0.94 -25.68 -32.23
C SER A 10 0.49 -26.23 -30.87
N GLY A 11 -0.32 -27.32 -30.90
CA GLY A 11 -0.85 -27.97 -29.72
C GLY A 11 0.21 -28.47 -28.76
N LYS A 12 0.44 -27.71 -27.68
CA LYS A 12 0.96 -28.23 -26.44
C LYS A 12 -0.21 -28.19 -25.44
N HIS A 13 -0.49 -29.34 -24.85
CA HIS A 13 -1.46 -29.47 -23.76
C HIS A 13 -1.22 -28.42 -22.69
N LEU A 14 -2.05 -27.37 -22.66
CA LEU A 14 -2.14 -26.47 -21.54
C LEU A 14 -2.79 -27.25 -20.41
N THR A 15 -2.05 -27.54 -19.35
CA THR A 15 -2.57 -28.20 -18.15
C THR A 15 -3.65 -27.29 -17.52
N GLY A 16 -4.68 -27.88 -16.94
CA GLY A 16 -5.84 -27.16 -16.36
C GLY A 16 -5.43 -26.01 -15.43
N THR A 17 -4.32 -26.12 -14.73
CA THR A 17 -3.74 -25.11 -13.83
C THR A 17 -3.42 -23.78 -14.52
N VAL A 18 -2.97 -23.80 -15.77
CA VAL A 18 -2.67 -22.58 -16.54
C VAL A 18 -3.95 -21.85 -16.94
N ILE A 19 -4.99 -22.62 -17.32
CA ILE A 19 -6.29 -22.07 -17.73
C ILE A 19 -7.01 -21.43 -16.54
N TYR A 20 -7.03 -22.09 -15.37
CA TYR A 20 -7.64 -21.54 -14.15
C TYR A 20 -6.89 -20.31 -13.63
N GLY A 21 -5.56 -20.30 -13.68
CA GLY A 21 -4.76 -19.14 -13.36
C GLY A 21 -5.13 -17.92 -14.21
N TYR A 22 -5.29 -18.11 -15.50
CA TYR A 22 -5.65 -17.06 -16.45
C TYR A 22 -7.07 -16.53 -16.22
N LEU A 23 -8.04 -17.39 -16.01
CA LEU A 23 -9.44 -17.01 -15.72
C LEU A 23 -9.59 -16.30 -14.36
N TRP A 24 -8.80 -16.68 -13.37
CA TRP A 24 -8.80 -16.01 -12.07
C TRP A 24 -8.21 -14.61 -12.15
N ASP A 25 -7.10 -14.45 -12.85
CA ASP A 25 -6.47 -13.15 -13.03
C ASP A 25 -7.35 -12.20 -13.85
N GLU A 26 -8.04 -12.71 -14.87
CA GLU A 26 -9.00 -11.93 -15.67
C GLU A 26 -10.21 -11.47 -14.85
N LYS A 27 -10.83 -12.36 -14.06
CA LYS A 27 -11.93 -11.99 -13.15
C LYS A 27 -11.50 -11.00 -12.08
N ARG A 28 -10.32 -11.17 -11.53
CA ARG A 28 -9.74 -10.26 -10.54
C ARG A 28 -9.48 -8.88 -11.13
N GLU A 29 -8.90 -8.79 -12.32
CA GLU A 29 -8.71 -7.54 -13.04
C GLU A 29 -10.05 -6.86 -13.36
N GLN A 30 -11.07 -7.61 -13.75
CA GLN A 30 -12.43 -7.09 -13.97
C GLN A 30 -13.04 -6.52 -12.68
N LEU A 31 -12.91 -7.21 -11.54
CA LEU A 31 -13.40 -6.72 -10.25
C LEU A 31 -12.66 -5.44 -9.81
N LEU A 32 -11.34 -5.39 -10.01
CA LEU A 32 -10.55 -4.22 -9.71
C LEU A 32 -10.89 -3.05 -10.64
N THR A 33 -11.13 -3.32 -11.91
CA THR A 33 -11.54 -2.29 -12.89
C THR A 33 -12.91 -1.73 -12.52
N LEU A 34 -13.88 -2.58 -12.17
CA LEU A 34 -15.21 -2.14 -11.73
C LEU A 34 -15.17 -1.34 -10.43
N ALA A 35 -14.38 -1.78 -9.46
CA ALA A 35 -14.18 -1.07 -8.21
C ALA A 35 -13.51 0.30 -8.46
N ASN A 36 -12.45 0.32 -9.28
CA ASN A 36 -11.74 1.54 -9.64
C ASN A 36 -12.65 2.53 -10.38
N ASP A 37 -13.45 2.07 -11.34
CA ASP A 37 -14.40 2.92 -12.07
C ASP A 37 -15.48 3.50 -11.16
N ALA A 38 -15.98 2.74 -10.18
CA ALA A 38 -16.96 3.22 -9.24
C ALA A 38 -16.38 4.24 -8.24
N GLU A 39 -15.18 3.96 -7.70
CA GLU A 39 -14.50 4.83 -6.74
C GLU A 39 -13.93 6.11 -7.40
N LEU A 40 -13.48 6.05 -8.67
CA LEU A 40 -12.95 7.23 -9.39
C LEU A 40 -14.03 8.18 -9.90
N ARG A 41 -15.25 7.72 -10.13
CA ARG A 41 -16.36 8.57 -10.61
C ARG A 41 -16.80 9.64 -9.60
N GLU A 42 -16.54 9.40 -8.31
CA GLU A 42 -16.94 10.28 -7.22
C GLU A 42 -15.77 11.07 -6.60
N LEU A 43 -14.61 11.13 -7.27
CA LEU A 43 -13.46 11.88 -6.77
C LEU A 43 -13.82 13.38 -6.69
N PRO A 44 -13.68 14.03 -5.52
CA PRO A 44 -13.88 15.46 -5.41
C PRO A 44 -12.89 16.21 -6.31
N VAL A 45 -13.32 17.36 -6.82
CA VAL A 45 -12.43 18.24 -7.58
C VAL A 45 -11.29 18.68 -6.67
N GLY A 46 -10.07 18.24 -6.98
CA GLY A 46 -8.85 18.52 -6.21
C GLY A 46 -8.21 17.27 -5.61
N ASP A 47 -7.05 17.47 -4.99
CA ASP A 47 -6.27 16.38 -4.38
C ASP A 47 -6.93 15.86 -3.11
N SER A 48 -7.10 14.54 -3.02
CA SER A 48 -7.86 13.91 -1.94
C SER A 48 -7.28 12.58 -1.49
N ILE A 49 -7.62 12.22 -0.24
CA ILE A 49 -7.15 11.00 0.44
C ILE A 49 -8.37 10.25 0.98
N LEU A 50 -8.38 8.93 0.85
CA LEU A 50 -9.46 8.06 1.30
C LEU A 50 -9.65 8.17 2.83
N ALA A 51 -10.89 8.30 3.29
CA ALA A 51 -11.22 8.42 4.71
C ALA A 51 -10.74 7.22 5.54
N ALA A 52 -10.65 6.04 4.94
CA ALA A 52 -10.08 4.86 5.58
C ALA A 52 -8.63 5.08 6.03
N TRP A 53 -7.82 5.82 5.26
CA TRP A 53 -6.45 6.19 5.66
C TRP A 53 -6.47 7.13 6.87
N VAL A 54 -7.37 8.11 6.88
CA VAL A 54 -7.53 9.04 8.01
C VAL A 54 -7.97 8.32 9.28
N ARG A 55 -8.83 7.29 9.16
CA ARG A 55 -9.19 6.42 10.31
C ARG A 55 -7.97 5.77 10.93
N SER A 56 -7.02 5.29 10.13
CA SER A 56 -5.78 4.69 10.65
C SER A 56 -4.94 5.71 11.42
N ILE A 57 -4.86 6.96 10.93
CA ILE A 57 -4.19 8.05 11.66
C ILE A 57 -4.87 8.31 13.01
N CYS A 58 -6.20 8.36 13.05
CA CYS A 58 -6.98 8.52 14.28
C CYS A 58 -6.77 7.34 15.24
N GLN A 59 -6.68 6.12 14.75
CA GLN A 59 -6.39 4.94 15.57
C GLN A 59 -4.99 5.03 16.18
N THR A 60 -4.02 5.46 15.40
CA THR A 60 -2.64 5.67 15.88
C THR A 60 -2.60 6.76 16.97
N SER A 61 -3.32 7.88 16.81
CA SER A 61 -3.37 8.93 17.85
C SER A 61 -3.87 8.38 19.18
N ARG A 62 -4.93 7.56 19.18
CA ARG A 62 -5.41 6.89 20.38
C ARG A 62 -4.37 5.97 21.02
N GLY A 63 -3.55 5.31 20.22
CA GLY A 63 -2.42 4.50 20.68
C GLY A 63 -1.35 5.29 21.42
N TYR A 64 -1.29 6.61 21.22
CA TYR A 64 -0.47 7.56 22.01
C TYR A 64 -1.25 8.22 23.17
N GLY A 65 -2.51 7.84 23.40
CA GLY A 65 -3.38 8.48 24.41
C GLY A 65 -3.91 9.85 23.98
N ILE A 66 -3.86 10.16 22.69
CA ILE A 66 -4.33 11.44 22.13
C ILE A 66 -5.68 11.20 21.45
N GLU A 67 -6.72 11.93 21.92
CA GLU A 67 -8.03 11.87 21.28
C GLU A 67 -7.98 12.49 19.89
N PRO A 68 -8.52 11.83 18.86
CA PRO A 68 -8.41 12.31 17.49
C PRO A 68 -9.37 13.48 17.18
N GLU A 69 -10.44 13.67 17.94
CA GLU A 69 -11.46 14.66 17.66
C GLU A 69 -10.89 16.09 17.62
N PRO A 70 -10.08 16.55 18.59
CA PRO A 70 -9.46 17.87 18.53
C PRO A 70 -8.47 18.02 17.36
N LEU A 71 -7.77 16.93 16.99
CA LEU A 71 -6.87 16.94 15.83
C LEU A 71 -7.65 17.13 14.53
N LEU A 72 -8.76 16.40 14.36
CA LEU A 72 -9.62 16.49 13.18
C LEU A 72 -10.21 17.89 13.04
N GLU A 73 -10.71 18.47 14.14
CA GLU A 73 -11.28 19.81 14.16
C GLU A 73 -10.26 20.87 13.74
N ARG A 74 -9.06 20.86 14.33
CA ARG A 74 -7.98 21.78 13.97
C ARG A 74 -7.47 21.60 12.53
N ALA A 75 -7.54 20.37 12.01
CA ALA A 75 -7.19 20.09 10.62
C ALA A 75 -8.32 20.46 9.63
N GLY A 76 -9.53 20.76 10.13
CA GLY A 76 -10.70 21.07 9.32
C GLY A 76 -11.35 19.85 8.69
N LEU A 77 -11.17 18.65 9.28
CA LEU A 77 -11.70 17.38 8.77
C LEU A 77 -13.08 17.08 9.39
N ASP A 78 -14.08 16.88 8.52
CA ASP A 78 -15.42 16.50 8.96
C ASP A 78 -15.43 15.06 9.49
N ARG A 79 -15.63 14.92 10.80
CA ARG A 79 -15.69 13.63 11.48
C ARG A 79 -16.78 12.70 10.92
N SER A 80 -17.88 13.23 10.41
CA SER A 80 -19.01 12.43 9.91
C SER A 80 -18.61 11.54 8.72
N LEU A 81 -17.61 11.96 7.93
CA LEU A 81 -17.12 11.22 6.79
C LEU A 81 -16.24 10.02 7.14
N LEU A 82 -15.70 9.93 8.36
CA LEU A 82 -14.83 8.81 8.75
C LEU A 82 -15.49 7.43 8.62
N GLY A 83 -16.80 7.35 8.85
CA GLY A 83 -17.57 6.11 8.76
C GLY A 83 -18.16 5.82 7.39
N VAL A 84 -18.06 6.77 6.45
CA VAL A 84 -18.70 6.65 5.12
C VAL A 84 -17.77 5.88 4.17
N PRO A 85 -18.22 4.75 3.60
CA PRO A 85 -17.44 4.02 2.60
C PRO A 85 -17.12 4.89 1.39
N GLY A 86 -15.87 4.86 0.92
CA GLY A 86 -15.44 5.64 -0.23
C GLY A 86 -15.27 7.15 0.01
N ALA A 87 -15.64 7.67 1.19
CA ALA A 87 -15.47 9.09 1.50
C ALA A 87 -14.00 9.51 1.43
N ARG A 88 -13.79 10.77 1.05
CA ARG A 88 -12.45 11.32 0.84
C ARG A 88 -12.32 12.68 1.51
N TYR A 89 -11.11 13.01 1.91
CA TYR A 89 -10.76 14.30 2.49
C TYR A 89 -9.75 15.04 1.60
N PRO A 90 -9.78 16.37 1.59
CA PRO A 90 -8.75 17.17 0.94
C PRO A 90 -7.34 16.81 1.47
N ALA A 91 -6.40 16.57 0.56
CA ALA A 91 -5.03 16.17 0.92
C ALA A 91 -4.33 17.18 1.83
N THR A 92 -4.60 18.48 1.63
CA THR A 92 -4.08 19.55 2.48
C THR A 92 -4.55 19.48 3.93
N GLN A 93 -5.79 19.05 4.17
CA GLN A 93 -6.31 18.87 5.52
C GLN A 93 -5.69 17.62 6.19
N VAL A 94 -5.53 16.52 5.44
CA VAL A 94 -4.87 15.31 5.96
C VAL A 94 -3.39 15.57 6.26
N ARG A 95 -2.72 16.40 5.47
CA ARG A 95 -1.36 16.85 5.77
C ARG A 95 -1.31 17.61 7.11
N ARG A 96 -2.23 18.54 7.35
CA ARG A 96 -2.33 19.24 8.65
C ARG A 96 -2.55 18.27 9.82
N LEU A 97 -3.37 17.23 9.62
CA LEU A 97 -3.57 16.19 10.63
C LEU A 97 -2.25 15.47 10.98
N TRP A 98 -1.43 15.12 9.99
CA TRP A 98 -0.12 14.53 10.21
C TRP A 98 0.83 15.48 10.97
N GLU A 99 0.87 16.76 10.58
CA GLU A 99 1.69 17.78 11.23
C GLU A 99 1.31 17.95 12.71
N GLN A 100 0.01 17.99 13.02
CA GLN A 100 -0.47 18.10 14.39
C GLN A 100 -0.16 16.83 15.21
N LEU A 101 -0.39 15.65 14.65
CA LEU A 101 -0.09 14.40 15.33
C LEU A 101 1.41 14.27 15.62
N LEU A 102 2.26 14.67 14.69
CA LEU A 102 3.71 14.71 14.87
C LEU A 102 4.10 15.65 16.03
N CYS A 103 3.51 16.85 16.08
CA CYS A 103 3.76 17.81 17.16
C CYS A 103 3.31 17.31 18.54
N GLU A 104 2.14 16.64 18.61
CA GLU A 104 1.58 16.18 19.89
C GLU A 104 2.25 14.89 20.40
N THR A 105 2.74 14.06 19.52
CA THR A 105 3.42 12.80 19.92
C THR A 105 4.90 13.00 20.21
N ASP A 106 5.51 14.07 19.69
CA ASP A 106 6.96 14.27 19.68
C ASP A 106 7.74 13.02 19.19
N ASP A 107 7.07 12.18 18.37
CA ASP A 107 7.66 10.97 17.80
C ASP A 107 7.86 11.13 16.29
N PRO A 108 9.08 11.34 15.80
CA PRO A 108 9.35 11.49 14.37
C PRO A 108 9.01 10.23 13.56
N LEU A 109 8.80 9.09 14.22
CA LEU A 109 8.43 7.82 13.61
C LEU A 109 6.93 7.47 13.76
N VAL A 110 6.08 8.44 14.11
CA VAL A 110 4.63 8.22 14.25
C VAL A 110 4.00 7.61 12.98
N GLY A 111 4.49 7.98 11.79
CA GLY A 111 4.07 7.38 10.53
C GLY A 111 4.39 5.90 10.45
N MET A 112 5.57 5.47 10.89
CA MET A 112 5.95 4.05 10.94
C MET A 112 4.95 3.26 11.79
N ARG A 113 4.62 3.75 12.98
CA ARG A 113 3.62 3.11 13.84
C ARG A 113 2.25 3.02 13.17
N CYS A 114 1.81 4.08 12.51
CA CYS A 114 0.56 4.06 11.75
C CYS A 114 0.53 2.93 10.70
N GLY A 115 1.59 2.79 9.91
CA GLY A 115 1.69 1.73 8.91
C GLY A 115 1.71 0.32 9.52
N GLN A 116 2.35 0.16 10.68
CA GLN A 116 2.36 -1.10 11.42
C GLN A 116 0.97 -1.51 11.93
N GLU A 117 0.16 -0.56 12.36
CA GLU A 117 -1.16 -0.79 12.95
C GLU A 117 -2.28 -0.87 11.90
N MET A 118 -2.05 -0.33 10.70
CA MET A 118 -3.06 -0.27 9.64
C MET A 118 -3.52 -1.65 9.19
N GLN A 119 -4.83 -1.85 9.14
CA GLN A 119 -5.44 -3.09 8.66
C GLN A 119 -5.74 -2.99 7.17
N VAL A 120 -5.33 -4.01 6.41
CA VAL A 120 -5.57 -4.08 4.96
C VAL A 120 -7.06 -4.05 4.61
N ALA A 121 -7.92 -4.60 5.46
CA ALA A 121 -9.38 -4.58 5.28
C ALA A 121 -9.97 -3.16 5.19
N THR A 122 -9.28 -2.14 5.72
CA THR A 122 -9.72 -0.74 5.62
C THR A 122 -9.59 -0.18 4.19
N LEU A 123 -8.84 -0.84 3.32
CA LEU A 123 -8.65 -0.44 1.92
C LEU A 123 -9.72 -1.03 0.98
N HIS A 124 -10.83 -1.56 1.51
CA HIS A 124 -11.97 -2.07 0.74
C HIS A 124 -11.56 -3.08 -0.36
N SER A 125 -11.95 -2.86 -1.61
CA SER A 125 -11.65 -3.72 -2.76
C SER A 125 -10.15 -3.91 -2.99
N LEU A 126 -9.33 -2.85 -2.82
CA LEU A 126 -7.88 -2.97 -2.90
C LEU A 126 -7.33 -3.88 -1.80
N GLY A 127 -7.87 -3.77 -0.59
CA GLY A 127 -7.50 -4.65 0.52
C GLY A 127 -7.80 -6.12 0.24
N LEU A 128 -8.96 -6.41 -0.33
CA LEU A 128 -9.30 -7.77 -0.76
C LEU A 128 -8.34 -8.27 -1.85
N ALA A 129 -8.03 -7.45 -2.84
CA ALA A 129 -7.07 -7.81 -3.89
C ALA A 129 -5.67 -8.09 -3.34
N VAL A 130 -5.22 -7.34 -2.34
CA VAL A 130 -3.94 -7.57 -1.65
C VAL A 130 -3.92 -8.92 -0.94
N VAL A 131 -4.95 -9.25 -0.12
CA VAL A 131 -4.97 -10.52 0.63
C VAL A 131 -5.16 -11.75 -0.23
N THR A 132 -5.73 -11.59 -1.43
CA THR A 132 -5.87 -12.67 -2.42
C THR A 132 -4.70 -12.74 -3.40
N SER A 133 -3.66 -11.92 -3.23
CA SER A 133 -2.46 -11.98 -4.07
C SER A 133 -1.69 -13.27 -3.85
N ARG A 134 -1.01 -13.74 -4.91
CA ARG A 134 -0.27 -15.00 -4.90
C ARG A 134 1.21 -14.84 -4.56
N SER A 135 1.72 -13.60 -4.63
CA SER A 135 3.13 -13.28 -4.36
C SER A 135 3.27 -11.81 -3.99
N LEU A 136 4.42 -11.45 -3.41
CA LEU A 136 4.75 -10.06 -3.12
C LEU A 136 4.80 -9.20 -4.40
N SER A 137 5.28 -9.75 -5.51
CA SER A 137 5.26 -9.03 -6.80
C SER A 137 3.86 -8.56 -7.17
N GLN A 138 2.85 -9.41 -7.05
CA GLN A 138 1.46 -9.02 -7.32
C GLN A 138 0.94 -7.94 -6.34
N VAL A 139 1.31 -8.01 -5.06
CA VAL A 139 0.97 -6.95 -4.09
C VAL A 139 1.57 -5.63 -4.50
N LEU A 140 2.86 -5.61 -4.86
CA LEU A 140 3.55 -4.40 -5.28
C LEU A 140 2.95 -3.81 -6.56
N ASP A 141 2.62 -4.65 -7.54
CA ASP A 141 1.96 -4.24 -8.79
C ASP A 141 0.59 -3.60 -8.51
N LEU A 142 -0.22 -4.21 -7.64
CA LEU A 142 -1.52 -3.68 -7.23
C LEU A 142 -1.37 -2.33 -6.53
N VAL A 143 -0.47 -2.25 -5.54
CA VAL A 143 -0.25 -1.01 -4.79
C VAL A 143 0.24 0.09 -5.72
N ALA A 144 1.17 -0.19 -6.64
CA ALA A 144 1.66 0.79 -7.60
C ALA A 144 0.56 1.26 -8.56
N ARG A 145 -0.24 0.33 -9.09
CA ARG A 145 -1.31 0.63 -10.07
C ARG A 145 -2.47 1.41 -9.45
N TYR A 146 -2.83 1.08 -8.23
CA TYR A 146 -4.03 1.60 -7.57
C TYR A 146 -3.77 2.55 -6.40
N ALA A 147 -2.52 3.04 -6.25
CA ALA A 147 -2.15 4.02 -5.23
C ALA A 147 -3.08 5.25 -5.21
N LYS A 148 -3.53 5.69 -6.38
CA LYS A 148 -4.43 6.85 -6.54
C LYS A 148 -5.81 6.65 -5.92
N ILE A 149 -6.25 5.41 -5.71
CA ILE A 149 -7.47 5.13 -4.94
C ILE A 149 -7.30 5.58 -3.49
N ILE A 150 -6.12 5.34 -2.89
CA ILE A 150 -5.82 5.75 -1.52
C ILE A 150 -5.58 7.26 -1.46
N SER A 151 -4.73 7.78 -2.34
CA SER A 151 -4.35 9.20 -2.38
C SER A 151 -4.10 9.65 -3.81
N SER A 152 -4.84 10.68 -4.26
CA SER A 152 -4.64 11.24 -5.60
C SER A 152 -3.29 11.96 -5.75
N THR A 153 -2.66 12.34 -4.62
CA THR A 153 -1.36 13.02 -4.60
C THR A 153 -0.17 12.05 -4.65
N MET A 154 -0.42 10.75 -4.48
CA MET A 154 0.63 9.74 -4.42
C MET A 154 0.75 9.03 -5.76
N ASP A 155 1.94 9.08 -6.34
CA ASP A 155 2.32 8.27 -7.49
C ASP A 155 3.33 7.22 -7.04
N MET A 156 3.10 5.97 -7.44
CA MET A 156 3.99 4.87 -7.12
C MET A 156 4.50 4.24 -8.40
N SER A 157 5.79 3.96 -8.43
CA SER A 157 6.43 3.31 -9.57
C SER A 157 7.23 2.11 -9.12
N LEU A 158 7.17 1.04 -9.92
CA LEU A 158 8.02 -0.13 -9.75
C LEU A 158 9.19 -0.08 -10.72
N SER A 159 10.32 -0.54 -10.25
CA SER A 159 11.48 -0.85 -11.09
C SER A 159 12.03 -2.22 -10.70
N HIS A 160 12.38 -3.00 -11.71
CA HIS A 160 12.96 -4.33 -11.54
C HIS A 160 14.39 -4.33 -12.06
N ASN A 161 15.30 -4.91 -11.32
CA ASN A 161 16.67 -5.15 -11.73
C ASN A 161 17.14 -6.52 -11.22
N HIS A 162 18.42 -6.84 -11.42
CA HIS A 162 18.99 -8.11 -10.97
C HIS A 162 19.07 -8.26 -9.44
N GLU A 163 18.98 -7.15 -8.69
CA GLU A 163 18.98 -7.15 -7.22
C GLU A 163 17.58 -7.39 -6.64
N GLY A 164 16.55 -7.01 -7.39
CA GLY A 164 15.17 -7.17 -6.91
C GLY A 164 14.16 -6.18 -7.50
N THR A 165 13.07 -6.02 -6.76
CA THR A 165 11.96 -5.11 -7.10
C THR A 165 11.96 -3.93 -6.13
N THR A 166 12.06 -2.73 -6.66
CA THR A 166 11.98 -1.48 -5.90
C THR A 166 10.66 -0.78 -6.16
N LEU A 167 9.91 -0.52 -5.09
CA LEU A 167 8.76 0.38 -5.10
C LEU A 167 9.23 1.76 -4.65
N ARG A 168 8.98 2.78 -5.48
CA ARG A 168 9.25 4.20 -5.18
C ARG A 168 7.96 4.97 -5.04
N LEU A 169 7.88 5.77 -3.99
CA LEU A 169 6.78 6.71 -3.76
C LEU A 169 7.22 8.07 -4.29
N ARG A 170 6.56 8.52 -5.34
CA ARG A 170 6.76 9.85 -5.89
C ARG A 170 5.61 10.75 -5.48
N THR A 171 5.92 11.99 -5.19
CA THR A 171 4.93 13.01 -4.95
C THR A 171 4.75 13.87 -6.18
N LEU A 172 3.53 14.26 -6.45
CA LEU A 172 3.26 15.29 -7.42
C LEU A 172 3.71 16.63 -6.84
N LYS A 173 4.43 17.45 -7.63
CA LYS A 173 4.97 18.74 -7.17
C LYS A 173 3.92 19.57 -6.45
N GLY A 174 4.25 20.04 -5.26
CA GLY A 174 3.39 20.90 -4.43
C GLY A 174 2.37 20.19 -3.53
N THR A 175 2.29 18.87 -3.59
CA THR A 175 1.37 18.04 -2.77
C THR A 175 2.12 16.95 -2.00
N GLU A 176 3.37 17.21 -1.64
CA GLU A 176 4.23 16.22 -1.00
C GLU A 176 3.58 15.62 0.25
N PRO A 177 3.33 14.29 0.30
CA PRO A 177 3.01 13.66 1.56
C PRO A 177 4.19 13.92 2.49
N GLY A 178 3.91 14.40 3.69
CA GLY A 178 4.96 14.55 4.67
C GLY A 178 5.69 13.23 4.90
N ALA A 179 6.89 13.28 5.48
CA ALA A 179 7.68 12.10 5.78
C ALA A 179 6.90 11.02 6.54
N SER A 180 5.99 11.43 7.45
CA SER A 180 5.10 10.52 8.19
C SER A 180 4.19 9.69 7.29
N ALA A 181 3.59 10.28 6.26
CA ALA A 181 2.72 9.54 5.34
C ALA A 181 3.51 8.55 4.47
N SER A 182 4.69 8.95 4.00
CA SER A 182 5.58 8.06 3.24
C SER A 182 6.05 6.90 4.11
N LEU A 183 6.46 7.18 5.33
CA LEU A 183 6.90 6.16 6.29
C LEU A 183 5.78 5.19 6.66
N ALA A 184 4.54 5.70 6.81
CA ALA A 184 3.37 4.86 7.05
C ALA A 184 3.13 3.89 5.88
N MET A 185 3.27 4.35 4.64
CA MET A 185 3.10 3.49 3.47
C MET A 185 4.19 2.40 3.41
N LEU A 186 5.47 2.74 3.62
CA LEU A 186 6.55 1.76 3.60
C LEU A 186 6.39 0.71 4.72
N ALA A 187 6.03 1.13 5.93
CA ALA A 187 5.79 0.23 7.05
C ALA A 187 4.57 -0.68 6.80
N PHE A 188 3.51 -0.14 6.19
CA PHE A 188 2.34 -0.93 5.77
C PHE A 188 2.72 -1.99 4.73
N ILE A 189 3.48 -1.63 3.70
CA ILE A 189 3.92 -2.57 2.65
C ILE A 189 4.76 -3.70 3.24
N LEU A 190 5.75 -3.38 4.10
CA LEU A 190 6.56 -4.39 4.78
C LEU A 190 5.69 -5.32 5.64
N ARG A 191 4.71 -4.77 6.34
CA ARG A 191 3.76 -5.58 7.12
C ARG A 191 2.97 -6.53 6.23
N GLN A 192 2.46 -6.07 5.06
CA GLN A 192 1.73 -6.95 4.15
C GLN A 192 2.65 -8.04 3.59
N ALA A 193 3.88 -7.72 3.21
CA ALA A 193 4.86 -8.71 2.77
C ALA A 193 5.05 -9.81 3.84
N ASN A 194 5.21 -9.42 5.10
CA ASN A 194 5.41 -10.38 6.19
C ASN A 194 4.14 -11.15 6.59
N SER A 195 2.94 -10.55 6.46
CA SER A 195 1.68 -11.21 6.85
C SER A 195 1.22 -12.26 5.86
N LEU A 196 1.64 -12.16 4.61
CA LEU A 196 1.25 -13.05 3.53
C LEU A 196 2.32 -14.11 3.22
N SER A 197 3.58 -13.87 3.58
CA SER A 197 4.69 -14.80 3.35
C SER A 197 4.76 -15.90 4.41
N HIS A 198 5.36 -17.03 4.04
CA HIS A 198 5.66 -18.15 4.96
C HIS A 198 6.89 -17.90 5.84
N HIS A 199 7.73 -16.94 5.45
CA HIS A 199 8.93 -16.57 6.18
C HIS A 199 8.98 -15.06 6.41
N LYS A 200 9.92 -14.62 7.25
CA LYS A 200 10.14 -13.20 7.48
C LYS A 200 10.81 -12.58 6.24
N VAL A 201 10.07 -11.72 5.54
CA VAL A 201 10.59 -10.91 4.44
C VAL A 201 11.32 -9.69 5.02
N THR A 202 12.57 -9.51 4.59
CA THR A 202 13.39 -8.35 4.95
C THR A 202 13.76 -7.60 3.68
N PRO A 203 13.48 -6.30 3.56
CA PRO A 203 13.89 -5.53 2.39
C PRO A 203 15.42 -5.48 2.30
N THR A 204 15.93 -5.36 1.07
CA THR A 204 17.38 -5.18 0.82
C THR A 204 17.82 -3.73 0.91
N ALA A 205 16.89 -2.78 0.68
CA ALA A 205 17.11 -1.36 0.83
C ALA A 205 15.82 -0.63 1.20
N VAL A 206 15.93 0.39 2.04
CA VAL A 206 14.84 1.32 2.38
C VAL A 206 15.40 2.72 2.42
N GLY A 207 14.69 3.68 1.81
CA GLY A 207 15.02 5.09 1.85
C GLY A 207 13.82 5.96 2.21
N VAL A 208 14.05 6.99 3.00
CA VAL A 208 13.06 8.01 3.41
C VAL A 208 13.75 9.37 3.52
N CYS A 209 12.97 10.45 3.37
CA CYS A 209 13.51 11.81 3.57
C CYS A 209 13.28 12.25 5.03
N LEU A 210 14.25 11.93 5.90
CA LEU A 210 14.28 12.30 7.34
C LEU A 210 15.70 12.71 7.76
N PRO A 211 16.29 13.76 7.16
CA PRO A 211 17.74 14.06 7.26
C PRO A 211 18.21 14.38 8.68
N HIS A 212 17.32 14.81 9.57
CA HIS A 212 17.66 15.24 10.94
C HIS A 212 17.15 14.27 12.01
N LEU A 213 16.95 12.97 11.65
CA LEU A 213 16.48 11.98 12.60
C LEU A 213 17.54 11.72 13.69
N PRO A 214 17.17 11.78 14.99
CA PRO A 214 18.07 11.44 16.09
C PRO A 214 18.57 9.99 15.99
N GLU A 215 19.78 9.74 16.48
CA GLU A 215 20.40 8.41 16.38
C GLU A 215 19.57 7.30 17.08
N THR A 216 18.90 7.64 18.19
CA THR A 216 17.98 6.71 18.88
C THR A 216 16.83 6.27 17.99
N ASP A 217 16.26 7.21 17.24
CA ASP A 217 15.14 6.96 16.34
C ASP A 217 15.60 6.31 15.03
N ARG A 218 16.80 6.63 14.55
CA ARG A 218 17.44 5.90 13.45
C ARG A 218 17.57 4.42 13.78
N LYS A 219 18.04 4.06 14.99
CA LYS A 219 18.12 2.65 15.43
C LYS A 219 16.75 1.98 15.56
N ARG A 220 15.70 2.74 15.94
CA ARG A 220 14.32 2.22 15.95
C ARG A 220 13.84 1.93 14.52
N LEU A 221 14.13 2.83 13.59
CA LEU A 221 13.78 2.71 12.17
C LEU A 221 14.49 1.50 11.53
N ASP A 222 15.81 1.39 11.71
CA ASP A 222 16.63 0.29 11.19
C ASP A 222 16.16 -1.06 11.74
N ARG A 223 15.86 -1.13 13.02
CA ARG A 223 15.33 -2.35 13.66
C ARG A 223 13.98 -2.76 13.07
N HIS A 224 13.13 -1.79 12.76
CA HIS A 224 11.82 -2.09 12.18
C HIS A 224 11.95 -2.69 10.78
N PHE A 225 12.75 -2.06 9.92
CA PHE A 225 12.93 -2.54 8.55
C PHE A 225 13.93 -3.71 8.44
N GLY A 226 14.75 -3.93 9.44
CA GLY A 226 15.77 -4.98 9.45
C GLY A 226 17.02 -4.67 8.63
N VAL A 227 17.15 -3.44 8.13
CA VAL A 227 18.29 -2.92 7.36
C VAL A 227 18.59 -1.48 7.78
N ALA A 228 19.80 -1.01 7.51
CA ALA A 228 20.13 0.40 7.64
C ALA A 228 19.30 1.22 6.63
N VAL A 229 18.52 2.18 7.13
CA VAL A 229 17.64 3.00 6.30
C VAL A 229 18.38 4.26 5.86
N ASP A 230 18.37 4.55 4.55
CA ASP A 230 18.83 5.82 4.03
C ASP A 230 17.83 6.94 4.37
N THR A 231 18.15 7.73 5.39
CA THR A 231 17.30 8.84 5.85
C THR A 231 17.49 10.13 5.03
N SER A 232 18.38 10.12 4.06
CA SER A 232 18.66 11.25 3.14
C SER A 232 18.16 11.01 1.72
N ALA A 233 17.38 9.96 1.50
CA ALA A 233 16.87 9.61 0.19
C ALA A 233 15.98 10.73 -0.39
N GLU A 234 16.13 11.03 -1.67
CA GLU A 234 15.33 12.04 -2.39
C GLU A 234 13.84 11.64 -2.48
N CYS A 235 13.57 10.35 -2.52
CA CYS A 235 12.20 9.82 -2.51
C CYS A 235 12.11 8.57 -1.63
N ALA A 236 10.96 8.39 -0.99
CA ALA A 236 10.72 7.19 -0.21
C ALA A 236 10.67 5.96 -1.12
N HIS A 237 11.39 4.90 -0.73
CA HIS A 237 11.43 3.65 -1.48
C HIS A 237 11.70 2.45 -0.58
N ILE A 238 11.30 1.28 -1.07
CA ILE A 238 11.59 -0.02 -0.46
C ILE A 238 11.94 -1.02 -1.57
N THR A 239 12.99 -1.78 -1.37
CA THR A 239 13.48 -2.80 -2.31
C THR A 239 13.41 -4.17 -1.65
N PHE A 240 12.84 -5.13 -2.35
CA PHE A 240 12.80 -6.54 -1.94
C PHE A 240 13.65 -7.38 -2.90
N ALA A 241 14.33 -8.39 -2.36
CA ALA A 241 15.08 -9.33 -3.19
C ALA A 241 14.15 -10.07 -4.16
N TYR A 242 14.66 -10.39 -5.35
CA TYR A 242 13.87 -11.06 -6.37
C TYR A 242 13.24 -12.37 -5.89
N PRO A 243 13.94 -13.27 -5.16
CA PRO A 243 13.34 -14.50 -4.65
C PRO A 243 12.11 -14.26 -3.77
N ASP A 244 12.17 -13.27 -2.85
CA ASP A 244 11.06 -12.93 -1.95
C ASP A 244 9.84 -12.41 -2.71
N THR A 245 10.06 -11.75 -3.87
CA THR A 245 8.96 -11.17 -4.65
C THR A 245 8.17 -12.19 -5.45
N ILE A 246 8.78 -13.30 -5.85
CA ILE A 246 8.15 -14.34 -6.69
C ILE A 246 7.66 -15.55 -5.89
N GLU A 247 8.06 -15.68 -4.61
CA GLU A 247 7.65 -16.82 -3.79
C GLU A 247 6.12 -16.85 -3.62
N PRO A 248 5.48 -18.02 -3.87
CA PRO A 248 4.03 -18.14 -3.71
C PRO A 248 3.60 -17.99 -2.25
N TYR A 249 2.58 -17.17 -2.00
CA TYR A 249 2.00 -17.01 -0.67
C TYR A 249 1.17 -18.24 -0.23
N ALA A 250 1.02 -18.41 1.08
CA ALA A 250 0.23 -19.50 1.69
C ALA A 250 -1.21 -19.54 1.18
N SER A 251 -1.84 -18.39 1.02
CA SER A 251 -3.20 -18.23 0.51
C SER A 251 -3.36 -18.75 -0.92
N ALA A 252 -2.33 -18.59 -1.77
CA ALA A 252 -2.35 -19.10 -3.13
C ALA A 252 -2.39 -20.64 -3.17
N ASN A 253 -1.68 -21.29 -2.24
CA ASN A 253 -1.66 -22.77 -2.15
C ASN A 253 -2.98 -23.33 -1.60
N ALA A 254 -3.66 -22.64 -0.68
CA ALA A 254 -4.94 -23.07 -0.14
C ALA A 254 -6.05 -23.06 -1.23
N ILE A 255 -6.13 -21.98 -2.02
CA ILE A 255 -7.08 -21.87 -3.14
C ILE A 255 -6.81 -22.92 -4.22
N LEU A 256 -5.53 -23.21 -4.51
CA LEU A 256 -5.16 -24.24 -5.47
C LEU A 256 -5.55 -25.65 -4.99
N ARG A 257 -5.48 -25.94 -3.70
CA ARG A 257 -5.92 -27.23 -3.12
C ARG A 257 -7.41 -27.43 -3.22
N GLU A 258 -8.21 -26.44 -2.82
CA GLU A 258 -9.67 -26.51 -2.94
C GLU A 258 -10.15 -26.80 -4.38
N VAL A 259 -9.48 -26.22 -5.39
CA VAL A 259 -9.83 -26.41 -6.81
C VAL A 259 -9.34 -27.75 -7.38
N THR A 260 -8.34 -28.40 -6.75
CA THR A 260 -7.81 -29.69 -7.24
C THR A 260 -8.41 -30.90 -6.53
N GLU A 261 -9.15 -30.71 -5.44
CA GLU A 261 -9.81 -31.77 -4.67
C GLU A 261 -11.31 -31.94 -5.03
N GLU A 262 -11.87 -31.07 -5.90
CA GLU A 262 -13.16 -31.25 -6.57
C GLU A 262 -13.01 -31.91 -7.96
#